data_4b59ea92318c9bd6e7a78461488d100c
#
_entry.id   4b59ea92318c9bd6e7a78461488d100c
#
_cell.length_a   1.000
_cell.length_b   1.000
_cell.length_c   1.000
_cell.angle_alpha   90.00
_cell.angle_beta   90.00
_cell.angle_gamma   90.00
#
_symmetry.space_group_name_H-M   'P 1'
#
loop_
_entity.id
_entity.type
_entity.pdbx_description
1 polymer ?
#
loop_
_entity_poly.entity_id
_entity_poly.type
_entity_poly.pdbx_seq_one_letter_code
_entity_poly.pdbx_strand_id
1 'polypeptide(L)'
;LGDRWLLAATTGVNPDHLRSGQLTPSELRQVHEASTELSRLPIHIDDNPSVSMDYIRSSAKLLQSKGKCDGVIIDYLQLCDMKSDQHNRNREQEVAQASRKAKMLAKELNIPVILLSQLNRNVEGHPDNRPNLSDLRESGAIEQDVDVVLMLSRPALSGRTTDRKS
;
A
#
# COMPACT_ATOMS: atom_id res chain seq x y z
N LEU A 1 9.76 -1.89 8.43
CA LEU A 1 9.70 -0.64 7.63
C LEU A 1 8.36 0.09 7.82
N GLY A 2 7.22 -0.63 7.83
CA GLY A 2 5.88 -0.05 7.99
C GLY A 2 5.70 0.74 9.28
N ASP A 3 6.21 0.25 10.39
CA ASP A 3 6.09 0.87 11.72
C ASP A 3 6.66 2.29 11.77
N ARG A 4 7.78 2.53 11.09
CA ARG A 4 8.44 3.85 11.05
C ARG A 4 7.62 4.88 10.28
N TRP A 5 6.97 4.47 9.20
CA TRP A 5 6.12 5.36 8.42
C TRP A 5 4.83 5.72 9.17
N LEU A 6 4.25 4.75 9.88
CA LEU A 6 3.11 5.00 10.75
C LEU A 6 3.49 5.99 11.87
N LEU A 7 4.63 5.80 12.54
CA LEU A 7 5.13 6.71 13.56
C LEU A 7 5.38 8.11 12.99
N ALA A 8 6.04 8.21 11.83
CA ALA A 8 6.28 9.51 11.18
C ALA A 8 4.97 10.22 10.82
N ALA A 9 4.00 9.50 10.28
CA ALA A 9 2.70 10.06 9.91
C ALA A 9 1.89 10.54 11.13
N THR A 10 1.97 9.81 12.24
CA THR A 10 1.22 10.13 13.47
C THR A 10 1.87 11.28 14.25
N THR A 11 3.21 11.32 14.30
CA THR A 11 3.94 12.29 15.10
C THR A 11 4.34 13.55 14.34
N GLY A 12 4.41 13.51 13.01
CA GLY A 12 5.02 14.54 12.17
C GLY A 12 6.55 14.62 12.28
N VAL A 13 7.19 13.70 13.00
CA VAL A 13 8.65 13.63 13.11
C VAL A 13 9.25 13.23 11.77
N ASN A 14 10.36 13.86 11.41
CA ASN A 14 11.06 13.56 10.16
C ASN A 14 11.45 12.08 10.10
N PRO A 15 11.04 11.34 9.04
CA PRO A 15 11.40 9.94 8.87
C PRO A 15 12.91 9.66 8.89
N ASP A 16 13.74 10.62 8.49
CA ASP A 16 15.20 10.50 8.53
C ASP A 16 15.75 10.50 9.96
N HIS A 17 15.14 11.27 10.87
CA HIS A 17 15.48 11.24 12.30
C HIS A 17 15.12 9.88 12.92
N LEU A 18 13.94 9.33 12.56
CA LEU A 18 13.56 7.99 12.98
C LEU A 18 14.49 6.88 12.44
N ARG A 19 15.01 7.06 11.23
CA ARG A 19 15.92 6.11 10.59
C ARG A 19 17.32 6.14 11.19
N SER A 20 17.85 7.34 11.44
CA SER A 20 19.21 7.55 11.97
C SER A 20 19.28 7.41 13.49
N GLY A 21 18.14 7.44 14.19
CA GLY A 21 18.09 7.48 15.64
C GLY A 21 18.45 8.84 16.25
N GLN A 22 18.63 9.86 15.42
CA GLN A 22 18.97 11.23 15.86
C GLN A 22 17.70 12.01 16.19
N LEU A 23 17.07 11.63 17.29
CA LEU A 23 15.85 12.28 17.79
C LEU A 23 16.21 13.28 18.89
N THR A 24 15.55 14.43 18.85
CA THR A 24 15.55 15.37 19.98
C THR A 24 14.78 14.77 21.17
N PRO A 25 15.00 15.24 22.40
CA PRO A 25 14.22 14.78 23.57
C PRO A 25 12.70 14.97 23.42
N SER A 26 12.29 16.00 22.66
CA SER A 26 10.87 16.23 22.35
C SER A 26 10.32 15.21 21.37
N GLU A 27 11.03 14.96 20.27
CA GLU A 27 10.66 13.96 19.27
C GLU A 27 10.62 12.55 19.86
N LEU A 28 11.58 12.24 20.74
CA LEU A 28 11.61 10.94 21.40
C LEU A 28 10.34 10.69 22.25
N ARG A 29 9.88 11.72 22.99
CA ARG A 29 8.61 11.62 23.75
C ARG A 29 7.42 11.43 22.84
N GLN A 30 7.31 12.22 21.76
CA GLN A 30 6.24 12.09 20.79
C GLN A 30 6.20 10.68 20.16
N VAL A 31 7.36 10.15 19.79
CA VAL A 31 7.48 8.80 19.23
C VAL A 31 7.07 7.73 20.25
N HIS A 32 7.45 7.88 21.51
CA HIS A 32 7.08 6.95 22.57
C HIS A 32 5.56 6.95 22.84
N GLU A 33 4.95 8.13 22.92
CA GLU A 33 3.51 8.29 23.08
C GLU A 33 2.75 7.65 21.90
N ALA A 34 3.12 8.02 20.68
CA ALA A 34 2.51 7.47 19.46
C ALA A 34 2.70 5.95 19.33
N SER A 35 3.88 5.42 19.68
CA SER A 35 4.13 3.98 19.71
C SER A 35 3.21 3.27 20.68
N THR A 36 2.98 3.86 21.86
CA THR A 36 2.05 3.31 22.84
C THR A 36 0.61 3.31 22.35
N GLU A 37 0.18 4.36 21.68
CA GLU A 37 -1.16 4.44 21.06
C GLU A 37 -1.32 3.44 19.92
N LEU A 38 -0.35 3.40 19.00
CA LEU A 38 -0.38 2.47 17.86
C LEU A 38 -0.39 1.01 18.30
N SER A 39 0.32 0.66 19.38
CA SER A 39 0.35 -0.70 19.91
C SER A 39 -1.01 -1.19 20.46
N ARG A 40 -1.93 -0.28 20.74
CA ARG A 40 -3.30 -0.59 21.21
C ARG A 40 -4.27 -0.81 20.04
N LEU A 41 -3.90 -0.39 18.84
CA LEU A 41 -4.73 -0.56 17.66
C LEU A 41 -4.72 -2.03 17.20
N PRO A 42 -5.83 -2.55 16.70
CA PRO A 42 -5.91 -3.92 16.20
C PRO A 42 -5.29 -4.03 14.80
N ILE A 43 -4.02 -3.66 14.68
CA ILE A 43 -3.25 -3.70 13.43
C ILE A 43 -2.30 -4.89 13.50
N HIS A 44 -2.40 -5.79 12.54
CA HIS A 44 -1.49 -6.92 12.35
C HIS A 44 -0.61 -6.63 11.13
N ILE A 45 0.70 -6.52 11.36
CA ILE A 45 1.68 -6.26 10.30
C ILE A 45 2.40 -7.56 10.01
N ASP A 46 2.43 -7.94 8.73
CA ASP A 46 3.25 -9.03 8.21
C ASP A 46 4.33 -8.41 7.32
N ASP A 47 5.57 -8.46 7.77
CA ASP A 47 6.73 -7.87 7.10
C ASP A 47 7.53 -8.90 6.29
N ASN A 48 6.95 -10.05 6.02
CA ASN A 48 7.55 -11.05 5.14
C ASN A 48 7.75 -10.46 3.73
N PRO A 49 8.98 -10.40 3.23
CA PRO A 49 9.28 -9.75 1.96
C PRO A 49 8.81 -10.53 0.73
N SER A 50 8.37 -11.77 0.90
CA SER A 50 7.97 -12.64 -0.19
C SER A 50 6.69 -13.39 0.17
N VAL A 51 5.56 -12.73 -0.04
CA VAL A 51 4.23 -13.29 0.24
C VAL A 51 3.47 -13.57 -1.05
N SER A 52 2.81 -14.72 -1.12
CA SER A 52 1.88 -15.02 -2.20
C SER A 52 0.46 -14.56 -1.85
N MET A 53 -0.37 -14.32 -2.86
CA MET A 53 -1.79 -14.02 -2.62
C MET A 53 -2.53 -15.14 -1.88
N ASP A 54 -2.09 -16.38 -2.04
CA ASP A 54 -2.67 -17.53 -1.33
C ASP A 54 -2.25 -17.56 0.15
N TYR A 55 -1.03 -17.10 0.45
CA TYR A 55 -0.59 -16.88 1.83
C TYR A 55 -1.41 -15.75 2.49
N ILE A 56 -1.56 -14.61 1.83
CA ILE A 56 -2.36 -13.47 2.32
C ILE A 56 -3.79 -13.94 2.61
N ARG A 57 -4.39 -14.69 1.71
CA ARG A 57 -5.74 -15.26 1.88
C ARG A 57 -5.84 -16.14 3.12
N SER A 58 -4.86 -17.04 3.30
CA SER A 58 -4.85 -17.97 4.43
C SER A 58 -4.68 -17.24 5.77
N SER A 59 -3.79 -16.25 5.83
CA SER A 59 -3.56 -15.41 7.00
C SER A 59 -4.78 -14.57 7.35
N ALA A 60 -5.40 -13.92 6.35
CA ALA A 60 -6.61 -13.13 6.55
C ALA A 60 -7.78 -13.98 7.06
N LYS A 61 -7.99 -15.17 6.52
CA LYS A 61 -9.00 -16.12 7.00
C LYS A 61 -8.77 -16.55 8.46
N LEU A 62 -7.52 -16.84 8.81
CA LEU A 62 -7.17 -17.20 10.18
C LEU A 62 -7.44 -16.06 11.15
N LEU A 63 -7.12 -14.82 10.78
CA LEU A 63 -7.41 -13.66 11.60
C LEU A 63 -8.92 -13.39 11.68
N GLN A 64 -9.63 -13.50 10.56
CA GLN A 64 -11.09 -13.31 10.54
C GLN A 64 -11.82 -14.34 11.40
N SER A 65 -11.39 -15.61 11.39
CA SER A 65 -11.99 -16.64 12.25
C SER A 65 -11.83 -16.36 13.75
N LYS A 66 -10.88 -15.47 14.10
CA LYS A 66 -10.66 -14.99 15.47
C LYS A 66 -11.34 -13.63 15.73
N GLY A 67 -12.12 -13.10 14.79
CA GLY A 67 -12.73 -11.78 14.87
C GLY A 67 -11.70 -10.63 14.85
N LYS A 68 -10.58 -10.81 14.15
CA LYS A 68 -9.43 -9.87 14.15
C LYS A 68 -9.04 -9.39 12.73
N CYS A 69 -9.95 -9.43 11.77
CA CYS A 69 -9.66 -8.99 10.41
C CYS A 69 -10.90 -8.32 9.80
N ASP A 70 -10.92 -7.01 9.82
CA ASP A 70 -11.97 -6.18 9.23
C ASP A 70 -11.55 -5.56 7.89
N GLY A 71 -10.30 -5.74 7.49
CA GLY A 71 -9.76 -5.27 6.21
C GLY A 71 -8.35 -5.77 5.98
N VAL A 72 -7.90 -5.74 4.73
CA VAL A 72 -6.54 -6.12 4.33
C VAL A 72 -5.92 -5.00 3.50
N ILE A 73 -4.67 -4.63 3.81
CA ILE A 73 -3.89 -3.67 3.03
C ILE A 73 -2.66 -4.40 2.49
N ILE A 74 -2.43 -4.32 1.19
CA ILE A 74 -1.28 -4.93 0.51
C ILE A 74 -0.41 -3.82 -0.06
N ASP A 75 0.76 -3.62 0.51
CA ASP A 75 1.74 -2.61 0.12
C ASP A 75 3.03 -3.30 -0.34
N TYR A 76 3.31 -3.34 -1.56
CA TYR A 76 2.52 -3.04 -2.76
C TYR A 76 2.44 -4.29 -3.65
N LEU A 77 1.50 -4.32 -4.58
CA LEU A 77 1.13 -5.49 -5.36
C LEU A 77 2.32 -6.16 -6.06
N GLN A 78 3.28 -5.37 -6.55
CA GLN A 78 4.45 -5.87 -7.29
C GLN A 78 5.48 -6.62 -6.44
N LEU A 79 5.36 -6.56 -5.08
CA LEU A 79 6.19 -7.36 -4.16
C LEU A 79 5.60 -8.74 -3.88
N CYS A 80 4.34 -8.97 -4.21
CA CYS A 80 3.75 -10.28 -4.04
C CYS A 80 4.49 -11.29 -4.91
N ASP A 81 5.05 -12.32 -4.28
CA ASP A 81 5.71 -13.42 -5.00
C ASP A 81 4.66 -14.23 -5.77
N MET A 82 4.70 -14.08 -7.07
CA MET A 82 3.80 -14.75 -8.00
C MET A 82 4.45 -15.96 -8.66
N LYS A 83 5.47 -16.54 -7.98
CA LYS A 83 6.11 -17.76 -8.48
C LYS A 83 5.08 -18.87 -8.65
N SER A 84 4.46 -18.87 -9.79
CA SER A 84 3.88 -20.08 -10.36
C SER A 84 4.97 -20.74 -11.21
N ASP A 85 5.04 -22.06 -11.18
CA ASP A 85 6.03 -22.93 -11.85
C ASP A 85 6.15 -22.76 -13.39
N GLN A 86 5.71 -21.65 -13.95
CA GLN A 86 5.78 -21.38 -15.39
C GLN A 86 6.72 -20.22 -15.69
N HIS A 87 7.87 -20.57 -16.15
CA HIS A 87 9.06 -19.75 -16.47
C HIS A 87 8.85 -18.65 -17.54
N ASN A 88 7.62 -18.32 -17.95
CA ASN A 88 7.36 -17.45 -19.12
C ASN A 88 6.11 -16.56 -18.97
N ARG A 89 5.67 -16.21 -17.76
CA ARG A 89 4.56 -15.27 -17.60
C ARG A 89 5.06 -13.83 -17.63
N ASN A 90 4.42 -13.03 -18.48
CA ASN A 90 4.63 -11.59 -18.54
C ASN A 90 4.14 -10.95 -17.22
N ARG A 91 4.90 -9.97 -16.68
CA ARG A 91 4.59 -9.26 -15.42
C ARG A 91 3.15 -8.69 -15.37
N GLU A 92 2.63 -8.27 -16.52
CA GLU A 92 1.23 -7.84 -16.65
C GLU A 92 0.23 -8.93 -16.24
N GLN A 93 0.50 -10.17 -16.61
CA GLN A 93 -0.37 -11.31 -16.27
C GLN A 93 -0.32 -11.64 -14.78
N GLU A 94 0.85 -11.48 -14.15
CA GLU A 94 1.02 -11.69 -12.72
C GLU A 94 0.24 -10.65 -11.92
N VAL A 95 0.37 -9.37 -12.29
CA VAL A 95 -0.36 -8.27 -11.66
C VAL A 95 -1.87 -8.45 -11.83
N ALA A 96 -2.32 -8.82 -13.03
CA ALA A 96 -3.72 -9.13 -13.32
C ALA A 96 -4.25 -10.27 -12.45
N GLN A 97 -3.47 -11.34 -12.30
CA GLN A 97 -3.84 -12.47 -11.47
C GLN A 97 -3.96 -12.12 -9.99
N ALA A 98 -3.03 -11.27 -9.49
CA ALA A 98 -3.06 -10.83 -8.10
C ALA A 98 -4.26 -9.91 -7.83
N SER A 99 -4.57 -8.97 -8.73
CA SER A 99 -5.76 -8.13 -8.64
C SER A 99 -7.03 -8.98 -8.53
N ARG A 100 -7.18 -9.95 -9.44
CA ARG A 100 -8.31 -10.86 -9.41
C ARG A 100 -8.41 -11.66 -8.11
N LYS A 101 -7.28 -12.19 -7.61
CA LYS A 101 -7.24 -12.91 -6.32
C LYS A 101 -7.61 -11.99 -5.16
N ALA A 102 -7.18 -10.72 -5.17
CA ALA A 102 -7.56 -9.75 -4.15
C ALA A 102 -9.06 -9.44 -4.18
N LYS A 103 -9.65 -9.29 -5.37
CA LYS A 103 -11.10 -9.14 -5.51
C LYS A 103 -11.87 -10.36 -5.00
N MET A 104 -11.36 -11.56 -5.28
CA MET A 104 -11.95 -12.79 -4.75
C MET A 104 -11.85 -12.85 -3.21
N LEU A 105 -10.70 -12.45 -2.65
CA LEU A 105 -10.50 -12.36 -1.20
C LEU A 105 -11.50 -11.41 -0.54
N ALA A 106 -11.67 -10.21 -1.09
CA ALA A 106 -12.63 -9.23 -0.59
C ALA A 106 -14.06 -9.78 -0.57
N LYS A 107 -14.46 -10.44 -1.64
CA LYS A 107 -15.78 -11.09 -1.72
C LYS A 107 -15.94 -12.27 -0.76
N GLU A 108 -14.92 -13.11 -0.65
CA GLU A 108 -14.95 -14.31 0.18
C GLU A 108 -15.07 -13.99 1.67
N LEU A 109 -14.33 -12.97 2.12
CA LEU A 109 -14.30 -12.56 3.52
C LEU A 109 -15.30 -11.44 3.83
N ASN A 110 -15.91 -10.85 2.81
CA ASN A 110 -16.81 -9.69 2.92
C ASN A 110 -16.16 -8.51 3.67
N ILE A 111 -14.89 -8.22 3.35
CA ILE A 111 -14.11 -7.13 3.92
C ILE A 111 -13.45 -6.30 2.82
N PRO A 112 -13.11 -5.02 3.07
CA PRO A 112 -12.35 -4.21 2.13
C PRO A 112 -10.92 -4.75 1.98
N VAL A 113 -10.44 -4.79 0.74
CA VAL A 113 -9.05 -5.07 0.40
C VAL A 113 -8.49 -3.87 -0.34
N ILE A 114 -7.47 -3.25 0.23
CA ILE A 114 -6.78 -2.09 -0.34
C ILE A 114 -5.47 -2.57 -0.95
N LEU A 115 -5.32 -2.35 -2.24
CA LEU A 115 -4.09 -2.66 -2.98
C LEU A 115 -3.36 -1.37 -3.31
N LEU A 116 -2.11 -1.28 -2.90
CA LEU A 116 -1.21 -0.24 -3.40
C LEU A 116 -0.53 -0.75 -4.67
N SER A 117 -0.50 0.09 -5.69
CA SER A 117 0.16 -0.23 -6.96
C SER A 117 0.98 0.96 -7.43
N GLN A 118 2.17 0.69 -7.93
CA GLN A 118 3.01 1.71 -8.53
C GLN A 118 2.48 2.04 -9.94
N LEU A 119 2.42 3.33 -10.25
CA LEU A 119 2.07 3.80 -11.58
C LEU A 119 3.24 3.64 -12.55
N ASN A 120 2.94 3.51 -13.84
CA ASN A 120 3.95 3.52 -14.89
C ASN A 120 4.63 4.91 -14.95
N ARG A 121 5.92 4.95 -15.27
CA ARG A 121 6.69 6.19 -15.43
C ARG A 121 6.18 7.10 -16.54
N ASN A 122 5.34 6.62 -17.43
CA ASN A 122 4.70 7.40 -18.50
C ASN A 122 3.88 8.60 -17.98
N VAL A 123 3.48 8.58 -16.69
CA VAL A 123 2.82 9.72 -16.03
C VAL A 123 3.66 11.00 -16.12
N GLU A 124 4.98 10.90 -16.10
CA GLU A 124 5.90 12.05 -16.20
C GLU A 124 5.83 12.74 -17.57
N GLY A 125 5.33 12.05 -18.60
CA GLY A 125 5.13 12.58 -19.96
C GLY A 125 3.76 13.25 -20.18
N HIS A 126 2.86 13.22 -19.21
CA HIS A 126 1.56 13.86 -19.36
C HIS A 126 1.69 15.39 -19.19
N PRO A 127 0.98 16.19 -20.02
CA PRO A 127 1.05 17.65 -19.94
C PRO A 127 0.76 18.21 -18.55
N ASP A 128 -0.04 17.51 -17.79
CA ASP A 128 -0.50 17.89 -16.46
C ASP A 128 0.20 17.13 -15.32
N ASN A 129 1.06 16.16 -15.62
CA ASN A 129 1.64 15.21 -14.66
C ASN A 129 0.58 14.59 -13.70
N ARG A 130 -0.66 14.50 -14.17
CA ARG A 130 -1.75 13.87 -13.42
C ARG A 130 -1.87 12.41 -13.85
N PRO A 131 -1.90 11.50 -12.89
CA PRO A 131 -2.12 10.09 -13.20
C PRO A 131 -3.54 9.86 -13.71
N ASN A 132 -3.65 9.00 -14.71
CA ASN A 132 -4.89 8.52 -15.30
C ASN A 132 -5.01 6.99 -15.11
N LEU A 133 -6.20 6.44 -15.32
CA LEU A 133 -6.40 4.99 -15.24
C LEU A 133 -5.51 4.23 -16.24
N SER A 134 -5.21 4.84 -17.40
CA SER A 134 -4.29 4.26 -18.38
C SER A 134 -2.85 4.11 -17.89
N ASP A 135 -2.47 4.79 -16.80
CA ASP A 135 -1.13 4.68 -16.21
C ASP A 135 -1.00 3.44 -15.31
N LEU A 136 -2.13 2.79 -15.01
CA LEU A 136 -2.19 1.44 -14.49
C LEU A 136 -1.95 0.38 -15.58
N ARG A 137 -1.43 0.77 -16.74
CA ARG A 137 -1.43 0.05 -18.01
C ARG A 137 -0.63 -1.26 -18.06
N GLU A 138 0.26 -1.50 -17.11
CA GLU A 138 0.83 -2.84 -16.92
C GLU A 138 -0.19 -3.81 -16.34
N SER A 139 -1.44 -3.37 -16.18
CA SER A 139 -2.50 -4.10 -15.52
C SER A 139 -3.88 -3.62 -15.96
N GLY A 140 -4.16 -3.58 -17.27
CA GLY A 140 -5.52 -3.31 -17.77
C GLY A 140 -6.62 -4.20 -17.16
N ALA A 141 -6.20 -5.31 -16.54
CA ALA A 141 -7.07 -6.14 -15.73
C ALA A 141 -7.39 -5.54 -14.36
N ILE A 142 -6.55 -4.66 -13.78
CA ILE A 142 -6.86 -4.02 -12.49
C ILE A 142 -8.11 -3.17 -12.63
N GLU A 143 -8.26 -2.42 -13.71
CA GLU A 143 -9.44 -1.57 -13.96
C GLU A 143 -10.75 -2.36 -13.92
N GLN A 144 -10.71 -3.62 -14.34
CA GLN A 144 -11.90 -4.48 -14.39
C GLN A 144 -12.24 -5.11 -13.02
N ASP A 145 -11.25 -5.27 -12.16
CA ASP A 145 -11.40 -5.96 -10.89
C ASP A 145 -11.73 -5.03 -9.72
N VAL A 146 -11.30 -3.75 -9.78
CA VAL A 146 -11.45 -2.80 -8.67
C VAL A 146 -12.82 -2.11 -8.68
N ASP A 147 -13.31 -1.76 -7.49
CA ASP A 147 -14.54 -0.98 -7.34
C ASP A 147 -14.24 0.52 -7.24
N VAL A 148 -13.08 0.89 -6.68
CA VAL A 148 -12.65 2.28 -6.47
C VAL A 148 -11.17 2.38 -6.76
N VAL A 149 -10.76 3.43 -7.48
CA VAL A 149 -9.36 3.78 -7.72
C VAL A 149 -9.06 5.15 -7.12
N LEU A 150 -8.04 5.21 -6.28
CA LEU A 150 -7.53 6.44 -5.69
C LEU A 150 -6.18 6.77 -6.34
N MET A 151 -6.13 7.83 -7.14
CA MET A 151 -4.91 8.32 -7.76
C MET A 151 -4.23 9.36 -6.88
N LEU A 152 -3.02 9.07 -6.43
CA LEU A 152 -2.22 9.99 -5.62
C LEU A 152 -1.27 10.78 -6.52
N SER A 153 -1.31 12.10 -6.42
CA SER A 153 -0.37 12.99 -7.10
C SER A 153 0.21 14.01 -6.14
N ARG A 154 1.44 14.45 -6.39
CA ARG A 154 2.14 15.43 -5.58
C ARG A 154 2.41 16.69 -6.40
N PRO A 155 1.50 17.67 -6.42
CA PRO A 155 1.59 18.86 -7.27
C PRO A 155 2.88 19.66 -7.07
N ALA A 156 3.41 19.70 -5.83
CA ALA A 156 4.65 20.41 -5.50
C ALA A 156 5.90 19.87 -6.21
N LEU A 157 5.91 18.58 -6.58
CA LEU A 157 7.01 17.98 -7.32
C LEU A 157 6.90 18.20 -8.84
N SER A 158 5.72 18.55 -9.34
CA SER A 158 5.45 18.86 -10.75
C SER A 158 5.54 20.36 -11.08
N GLY A 159 6.13 21.18 -10.19
CA GLY A 159 6.33 22.62 -10.41
C GLY A 159 5.05 23.47 -10.32
N ARG A 160 3.96 22.90 -9.85
CA ARG A 160 2.71 23.63 -9.60
C ARG A 160 2.69 24.14 -8.17
N THR A 161 2.86 25.44 -7.99
CA THR A 161 2.51 26.14 -6.78
C THR A 161 1.00 25.99 -6.59
N THR A 162 0.59 25.31 -5.54
CA THR A 162 -0.80 25.41 -5.08
C THR A 162 -0.97 26.77 -4.46
N ASP A 163 -1.36 27.78 -5.27
CA ASP A 163 -1.92 29.01 -4.76
C ASP A 163 -3.22 28.67 -4.02
N ARG A 164 -3.10 28.46 -2.73
CA ARG A 164 -4.22 28.59 -1.82
C ARG A 164 -4.54 30.10 -1.77
N LYS A 165 -5.38 30.54 -2.66
CA LYS A 165 -6.10 31.79 -2.41
C LYS A 165 -7.05 31.50 -1.26
N SER A 166 -6.78 32.16 -0.16
CA SER A 166 -7.62 32.34 1.03
C SER A 166 -9.03 32.77 0.68
#